data_b6c03e8a2c17ea46a607b87dbc256753
#
_entry.id   b6c03e8a2c17ea46a607b87dbc256753
#
_cell.length_a   1.000
_cell.length_b   1.000
_cell.length_c   1.000
_cell.angle_alpha   90.00
_cell.angle_beta   90.00
_cell.angle_gamma   90.00
#
_symmetry.space_group_name_H-M   'P 1'
#
loop_
_entity.id
_entity.type
_entity.pdbx_description
1 polymer ?
#
loop_
_entity_poly.entity_id
_entity_poly.type
_entity_poly.pdbx_seq_one_letter_code
_entity_poly.pdbx_strand_id
1 'polypeptide(L)'
;MENYEGIFIVKPEIKDEDVKNIFKVISESVTKHGGTVKKEDPWGKRSLAYPVKKAKEGHYFKLDFSAPTGAIAKLEEAYRLNGDILRTMITRR
;
A
#
# COMPACT_ATOMS: atom_id res chain seq x y z
N MET A 1 -9.08 8.37 -16.36
CA MET A 1 -8.24 7.92 -15.23
C MET A 1 -7.11 7.04 -15.71
N GLU A 2 -5.98 7.12 -15.02
CA GLU A 2 -4.84 6.30 -15.35
C GLU A 2 -4.81 5.05 -14.48
N ASN A 3 -4.19 3.99 -15.00
CA ASN A 3 -4.03 2.74 -14.27
C ASN A 3 -2.69 2.71 -13.54
N TYR A 4 -2.73 2.26 -12.29
CA TYR A 4 -1.56 2.22 -11.42
C TYR A 4 -1.45 0.87 -10.72
N GLU A 5 -0.24 0.57 -10.31
CA GLU A 5 0.05 -0.57 -9.46
C GLU A 5 0.77 -0.05 -8.21
N GLY A 6 0.23 -0.37 -7.05
CA GLY A 6 0.83 0.01 -5.78
C GLY A 6 1.36 -1.21 -5.05
N ILE A 7 2.58 -1.11 -4.51
CA ILE A 7 3.15 -2.13 -3.65
C ILE A 7 3.40 -1.50 -2.30
N PHE A 8 2.84 -2.11 -1.26
CA PHE A 8 2.89 -1.60 0.10
C PHE A 8 3.55 -2.62 1.01
N ILE A 9 4.38 -2.14 1.92
CA ILE A 9 5.02 -2.99 2.91
C ILE A 9 4.61 -2.49 4.28
N VAL A 10 3.96 -3.36 5.06
CA VAL A 10 3.48 -3.06 6.42
C VAL A 10 4.43 -3.68 7.43
N LYS A 11 4.59 -3.03 8.58
CA LYS A 11 5.48 -3.48 9.66
C LYS A 11 5.26 -4.95 10.02
N PRO A 12 6.34 -5.74 10.21
CA PRO A 12 6.21 -7.18 10.47
C PRO A 12 5.61 -7.51 11.84
N GLU A 13 5.73 -6.63 12.81
CA GLU A 13 5.19 -6.86 14.15
C GLU A 13 3.67 -6.67 14.26
N ILE A 14 3.03 -6.15 13.21
CA ILE A 14 1.58 -5.99 13.19
C ILE A 14 0.93 -7.38 13.07
N LYS A 15 -0.08 -7.64 13.89
CA LYS A 15 -0.83 -8.90 13.86
C LYS A 15 -1.60 -9.04 12.55
N ASP A 16 -1.78 -10.28 12.09
CA ASP A 16 -2.48 -10.55 10.83
C ASP A 16 -3.87 -9.92 10.78
N GLU A 17 -4.59 -9.91 11.89
CA GLU A 17 -5.91 -9.27 11.96
C GLU A 17 -5.83 -7.78 11.67
N ASP A 18 -4.83 -7.13 12.25
CA ASP A 18 -4.63 -5.69 12.07
C ASP A 18 -4.09 -5.36 10.69
N VAL A 19 -3.28 -6.26 10.11
CA VAL A 19 -2.77 -6.11 8.74
C VAL A 19 -3.93 -6.03 7.75
N LYS A 20 -4.95 -6.86 7.92
CA LYS A 20 -6.14 -6.83 7.06
C LYS A 20 -6.84 -5.48 7.13
N ASN A 21 -6.92 -4.89 8.32
CA ASN A 21 -7.51 -3.57 8.51
C ASN A 21 -6.69 -2.49 7.83
N ILE A 22 -5.36 -2.60 7.87
CA ILE A 22 -4.47 -1.65 7.21
C ILE A 22 -4.64 -1.75 5.69
N PHE A 23 -4.72 -2.95 5.14
CA PHE A 23 -4.96 -3.16 3.72
C PHE A 23 -6.30 -2.56 3.28
N LYS A 24 -7.32 -2.70 4.13
CA LYS A 24 -8.63 -2.11 3.87
C LYS A 24 -8.54 -0.58 3.83
N VAL A 25 -7.80 0.02 4.75
CA VAL A 25 -7.59 1.47 4.77
C VAL A 25 -6.87 1.92 3.50
N ILE A 26 -5.88 1.17 3.04
CA ILE A 26 -5.17 1.47 1.80
C ILE A 26 -6.12 1.50 0.61
N SER A 27 -6.97 0.48 0.49
CA SER A 27 -7.95 0.39 -0.60
C SER A 27 -9.00 1.50 -0.52
N GLU A 28 -9.51 1.77 0.68
CA GLU A 28 -10.51 2.82 0.88
C GLU A 28 -9.97 4.20 0.55
N SER A 29 -8.68 4.44 0.80
CA SER A 29 -8.05 5.71 0.46
C SER A 29 -8.09 5.99 -1.04
N VAL A 30 -7.90 4.95 -1.86
CA VAL A 30 -8.00 5.08 -3.30
C VAL A 30 -9.40 5.56 -3.70
N THR A 31 -10.43 4.91 -3.16
CA THR A 31 -11.82 5.27 -3.44
C THR A 31 -12.14 6.68 -2.94
N LYS A 32 -11.63 7.02 -1.78
CA LYS A 32 -11.85 8.33 -1.17
C LYS A 32 -11.27 9.46 -2.02
N HIS A 33 -10.20 9.20 -2.76
CA HIS A 33 -9.55 10.18 -3.62
C HIS A 33 -10.02 10.10 -5.08
N GLY A 34 -11.17 9.48 -5.32
CA GLY A 34 -11.78 9.43 -6.65
C GLY A 34 -11.29 8.29 -7.54
N GLY A 35 -10.56 7.33 -6.99
CA GLY A 35 -10.09 6.18 -7.75
C GLY A 35 -11.00 4.96 -7.62
N THR A 36 -10.63 3.92 -8.34
CA THR A 36 -11.34 2.64 -8.32
C THR A 36 -10.32 1.51 -8.13
N VAL A 37 -10.54 0.68 -7.12
CA VAL A 37 -9.70 -0.50 -6.88
C VAL A 37 -10.12 -1.60 -7.85
N LYS A 38 -9.17 -2.15 -8.59
CA LYS A 38 -9.42 -3.21 -9.57
C LYS A 38 -9.08 -4.58 -9.04
N LYS A 39 -7.98 -4.69 -8.30
CA LYS A 39 -7.54 -5.97 -7.75
C LYS A 39 -6.72 -5.74 -6.48
N GLU A 40 -6.97 -6.57 -5.48
CA GLU A 40 -6.21 -6.61 -4.25
C GLU A 40 -5.48 -7.95 -4.19
N ASP A 41 -4.18 -7.92 -3.92
CA ASP A 41 -3.36 -9.12 -3.90
C ASP A 41 -2.42 -9.10 -2.69
N PRO A 42 -2.86 -9.61 -1.53
CA PRO A 42 -2.00 -9.72 -0.36
C PRO A 42 -1.04 -10.88 -0.53
N TRP A 43 0.26 -10.58 -0.41
CA TRP A 43 1.31 -11.58 -0.60
C TRP A 43 1.75 -12.24 0.71
N GLY A 44 1.30 -11.71 1.83
CA GLY A 44 1.71 -12.20 3.14
C GLY A 44 3.06 -11.64 3.58
N LYS A 45 3.59 -12.22 4.64
CA LYS A 45 4.85 -11.79 5.23
C LYS A 45 6.02 -12.31 4.41
N ARG A 46 6.91 -11.41 4.01
CA ARG A 46 8.06 -11.71 3.16
C ARG A 46 9.32 -11.07 3.71
N SER A 47 10.46 -11.70 3.40
CA SER A 47 11.77 -11.12 3.71
C SER A 47 12.06 -9.98 2.73
N LEU A 48 12.66 -8.90 3.25
CA LEU A 48 13.05 -7.76 2.44
C LEU A 48 14.47 -7.97 1.91
N ALA A 49 14.72 -7.60 0.65
CA ALA A 49 16.05 -7.69 0.05
C ALA A 49 17.06 -6.83 0.82
N TYR A 50 16.62 -5.67 1.28
CA TYR A 50 17.39 -4.84 2.21
C TYR A 50 16.49 -4.41 3.35
N PRO A 51 17.05 -4.14 4.55
CA PRO A 51 16.25 -3.61 5.65
C PRO A 51 15.63 -2.26 5.27
N VAL A 52 14.32 -2.10 5.53
CA VAL A 52 13.63 -0.84 5.37
C VAL A 52 13.28 -0.35 6.76
N LYS A 53 13.78 0.82 7.15
CA LYS A 53 13.60 1.36 8.51
C LYS A 53 13.95 0.33 9.58
N LYS A 54 15.05 -0.41 9.37
CA LYS A 54 15.56 -1.47 10.26
C LYS A 54 14.70 -2.74 10.28
N ALA A 55 13.63 -2.82 9.51
CA ALA A 55 12.83 -4.02 9.40
C ALA A 55 13.42 -4.94 8.33
N LYS A 56 13.55 -6.23 8.65
CA LYS A 56 14.06 -7.24 7.72
C LYS A 56 12.95 -7.98 7.00
N GLU A 57 11.73 -7.86 7.47
CA GLU A 57 10.54 -8.50 6.93
C GLU A 57 9.41 -7.49 6.86
N GLY A 58 8.35 -7.83 6.18
CA GLY A 58 7.15 -7.02 6.13
C GLY A 58 6.00 -7.76 5.47
N HIS A 59 4.80 -7.27 5.70
CA HIS A 59 3.60 -7.78 5.05
C HIS A 59 3.44 -7.06 3.71
N TYR A 60 3.50 -7.81 2.61
CA TYR A 60 3.39 -7.26 1.27
C TYR A 60 1.95 -7.23 0.79
N PHE A 61 1.58 -6.13 0.17
CA PHE A 61 0.26 -5.96 -0.41
C PHE A 61 0.40 -5.26 -1.76
N LYS A 62 -0.14 -5.89 -2.79
CA LYS A 62 -0.18 -5.33 -4.14
C LYS A 62 -1.60 -4.89 -4.45
N LEU A 63 -1.73 -3.71 -5.01
CA LEU A 63 -3.02 -3.14 -5.34
C LEU A 63 -3.01 -2.61 -6.78
N ASP A 64 -3.92 -3.12 -7.60
CA ASP A 64 -4.15 -2.59 -8.93
C ASP A 64 -5.35 -1.66 -8.86
N PHE A 65 -5.18 -0.43 -9.29
CA PHE A 65 -6.23 0.56 -9.20
C PHE A 65 -6.12 1.60 -10.32
N SER A 66 -7.20 2.32 -10.54
CA SER A 66 -7.20 3.49 -11.42
C SER A 66 -7.53 4.72 -10.60
N ALA A 67 -6.96 5.84 -10.97
CA ALA A 67 -7.18 7.11 -10.27
C ALA A 67 -6.82 8.28 -11.16
N PRO A 68 -7.35 9.49 -10.85
CA PRO A 68 -6.87 10.70 -11.50
C PRO A 68 -5.40 10.94 -11.18
N THR A 69 -4.63 11.45 -12.14
CA THR A 69 -3.20 11.68 -11.93
C THR A 69 -2.92 12.59 -10.72
N GLY A 70 -3.77 13.58 -10.49
CA GLY A 70 -3.62 14.49 -9.35
C GLY A 70 -3.86 13.83 -7.99
N ALA A 71 -4.49 12.65 -7.95
CA ALA A 71 -4.74 11.95 -6.69
C ALA A 71 -3.51 11.21 -6.17
N ILE A 72 -2.56 10.87 -7.03
CA ILE A 72 -1.42 10.05 -6.64
C ILE A 72 -0.55 10.71 -5.57
N ALA A 73 -0.26 11.99 -5.72
CA ALA A 73 0.53 12.71 -4.72
C ALA A 73 -0.15 12.70 -3.35
N LYS A 74 -1.47 12.85 -3.32
CA LYS A 74 -2.26 12.82 -2.09
C LYS A 74 -2.26 11.43 -1.46
N LEU A 75 -2.37 10.39 -2.28
CA LEU A 75 -2.31 9.01 -1.81
C LEU A 75 -0.94 8.69 -1.22
N GLU A 76 0.12 9.04 -1.91
CA GLU A 76 1.48 8.82 -1.43
C GLU A 76 1.73 9.53 -0.09
N GLU A 77 1.25 10.75 0.04
CA GLU A 77 1.37 11.51 1.28
C GLU A 77 0.61 10.82 2.42
N ALA A 78 -0.64 10.41 2.17
CA ALA A 78 -1.45 9.73 3.16
C ALA A 78 -0.79 8.43 3.64
N TYR A 79 -0.25 7.66 2.73
CA TYR A 79 0.42 6.41 3.07
C TYR A 79 1.74 6.64 3.81
N ARG A 80 2.48 7.67 3.42
CA ARG A 80 3.73 8.03 4.10
C ARG A 80 3.49 8.46 5.53
N LEU A 81 2.37 9.12 5.80
CA LEU A 81 2.00 9.56 7.14
C LEU A 81 1.48 8.43 8.02
N ASN A 82 1.12 7.30 7.43
CA ASN A 82 0.68 6.13 8.19
C ASN A 82 1.91 5.39 8.74
N GLY A 83 2.09 5.44 10.07
CA GLY A 83 3.26 4.85 10.72
C GLY A 83 3.37 3.33 10.60
N ASP A 84 2.30 2.63 10.24
CA ASP A 84 2.30 1.18 10.07
C ASP A 84 2.78 0.75 8.69
N ILE A 85 2.80 1.66 7.73
CA ILE A 85 3.29 1.38 6.38
C ILE A 85 4.77 1.76 6.29
N LEU A 86 5.63 0.77 6.08
CA LEU A 86 7.07 0.98 5.96
C LEU A 86 7.45 1.61 4.63
N ARG A 87 6.81 1.18 3.57
CA ARG A 87 7.15 1.63 2.22
C ARG A 87 5.94 1.57 1.31
N THR A 88 5.87 2.55 0.41
CA THR A 88 4.84 2.63 -0.62
C THR A 88 5.54 2.87 -1.95
N MET A 89 5.23 2.04 -2.96
CA MET A 89 5.70 2.25 -4.32
C MET A 89 4.50 2.22 -5.25
N ILE A 90 4.23 3.32 -5.92
CA ILE A 90 3.15 3.41 -6.89
C ILE A 90 3.74 3.67 -8.25
N THR A 91 3.49 2.77 -9.19
CA THR A 91 3.96 2.90 -10.56
C THR A 91 2.79 2.95 -11.52
N ARG A 92 2.95 3.72 -12.57
CA ARG A 92 1.95 3.84 -13.63
C ARG A 92 2.10 2.67 -14.60
N ARG A 93 0.97 2.09 -14.96
CA ARG A 93 0.93 0.97 -15.91
C ARG A 93 0.70 1.44 -17.32
#